data_9866f5a3a38b7a99c500bf2872e88ace
#
_entry.id   9866f5a3a38b7a99c500bf2872e88ace
#
_cell.length_a   1.000
_cell.length_b   1.000
_cell.length_c   1.000
_cell.angle_alpha   90.00
_cell.angle_beta   90.00
_cell.angle_gamma   90.00
#
_symmetry.space_group_name_H-M   'P 1'
#
loop_
_entity.id
_entity.type
_entity.pdbx_description
1 polymer ?
#
loop_
_entity_poly.entity_id
_entity_poly.type
_entity_poly.pdbx_seq_one_letter_code
_entity_poly.pdbx_strand_id
1 'polypeptide(L)'
;MNAFDKVIGYKATKRELLQLCDMLRNREIYEAMGARLPHGLLLYGDPGLGKTLLARCFVEESGLHTITVRRDKGGDAFIDGITQAFASAKTKAPSIVLLDDMDKFANEDDTHCDAPEYAAVQAGVDDVKDAGVFVISTANDIRKLPSSLRRSGRFDRKIGLRAPTASDAEEIITHYLKTKRVSDSVNMEDLTRMMRDNSCAELETILNEAAVRVAFARKTGIDMEDMVSVVLEAAIWRTRGYASRFG
;
A
#
# COMPACT_ATOMS: atom_id res chain seq x y z
N MET A 1 14.96 0.46 15.91
CA MET A 1 13.56 0.32 15.49
C MET A 1 13.43 1.02 14.15
N ASN A 2 13.00 0.34 13.09
CA ASN A 2 12.84 0.96 11.78
C ASN A 2 11.36 1.28 11.51
N ALA A 3 11.09 2.16 10.54
CA ALA A 3 9.72 2.60 10.25
C ALA A 3 8.79 1.43 9.86
N PHE A 4 9.33 0.36 9.29
CA PHE A 4 8.57 -0.82 8.88
C PHE A 4 8.15 -1.74 10.04
N ASP A 5 8.58 -1.48 11.27
CA ASP A 5 8.08 -2.21 12.44
C ASP A 5 6.58 -1.97 12.69
N LYS A 6 6.03 -0.89 12.11
CA LYS A 6 4.58 -0.58 12.08
C LYS A 6 3.79 -1.52 11.18
N VAL A 7 4.44 -2.19 10.23
CA VAL A 7 3.81 -3.13 9.29
C VAL A 7 3.97 -4.54 9.82
N ILE A 8 2.87 -5.23 10.03
CA ILE A 8 2.87 -6.62 10.48
C ILE A 8 2.94 -7.55 9.26
N GLY A 9 3.73 -8.60 9.32
CA GLY A 9 3.95 -9.51 8.19
C GLY A 9 4.82 -8.90 7.08
N TYR A 10 4.66 -9.40 5.87
CA TYR A 10 5.33 -8.93 4.64
C TYR A 10 6.87 -8.86 4.73
N LYS A 11 7.51 -9.81 5.40
CA LYS A 11 8.95 -9.79 5.70
C LYS A 11 9.83 -9.62 4.45
N ALA A 12 9.48 -10.31 3.36
CA ALA A 12 10.23 -10.21 2.09
C ALA A 12 10.11 -8.82 1.48
N THR A 13 8.88 -8.27 1.41
CA THR A 13 8.62 -6.91 0.90
C THR A 13 9.33 -5.85 1.74
N LYS A 14 9.26 -5.96 3.06
CA LYS A 14 9.96 -5.03 3.97
C LYS A 14 11.47 -5.04 3.75
N ARG A 15 12.06 -6.21 3.55
CA ARG A 15 13.50 -6.34 3.27
C ARG A 15 13.87 -5.66 1.94
N GLU A 16 13.06 -5.85 0.90
CA GLU A 16 13.29 -5.19 -0.40
C GLU A 16 13.16 -3.66 -0.28
N LEU A 17 12.17 -3.17 0.46
CA LEU A 17 11.99 -1.73 0.69
C LEU A 17 13.13 -1.14 1.53
N LEU A 18 13.60 -1.84 2.56
CA LEU A 18 14.76 -1.42 3.36
C LEU A 18 16.03 -1.33 2.48
N GLN A 19 16.25 -2.29 1.58
CA GLN A 19 17.36 -2.23 0.64
C GLN A 19 17.26 -1.00 -0.28
N LEU A 20 16.06 -0.67 -0.77
CA LEU A 20 15.87 0.53 -1.58
C LEU A 20 16.11 1.82 -0.77
N CYS A 21 15.67 1.88 0.49
CA CYS A 21 15.99 3.01 1.38
C CYS A 21 17.50 3.16 1.57
N ASP A 22 18.20 2.04 1.77
CA ASP A 22 19.66 2.04 1.90
C ASP A 22 20.34 2.54 0.62
N MET A 23 19.89 2.09 -0.56
CA MET A 23 20.39 2.58 -1.86
C MET A 23 20.21 4.09 -2.03
N LEU A 24 19.11 4.66 -1.57
CA LEU A 24 18.84 6.10 -1.66
C LEU A 24 19.72 6.91 -0.70
N ARG A 25 19.99 6.39 0.49
CA ARG A 25 20.84 7.04 1.51
C ARG A 25 22.33 6.93 1.20
N ASN A 26 22.76 5.81 0.67
CA ASN A 26 24.16 5.45 0.46
C ASN A 26 24.50 5.32 -1.03
N ARG A 27 23.93 6.19 -1.85
CA ARG A 27 24.01 6.18 -3.32
C ARG A 27 25.41 5.92 -3.84
N GLU A 28 26.41 6.62 -3.30
CA GLU A 28 27.81 6.55 -3.73
C GLU A 28 28.39 5.13 -3.60
N ILE A 29 28.01 4.39 -2.57
CA ILE A 29 28.47 3.00 -2.36
C ILE A 29 27.99 2.09 -3.49
N TYR A 30 26.73 2.24 -3.88
CA TYR A 30 26.15 1.41 -4.94
C TYR A 30 26.68 1.80 -6.32
N GLU A 31 26.86 3.09 -6.59
CA GLU A 31 27.45 3.59 -7.83
C GLU A 31 28.92 3.15 -7.98
N ALA A 32 29.70 3.16 -6.90
CA ALA A 32 31.07 2.64 -6.90
C ALA A 32 31.16 1.15 -7.25
N MET A 33 30.11 0.38 -6.97
CA MET A 33 29.99 -1.03 -7.36
C MET A 33 29.41 -1.21 -8.78
N GLY A 34 29.14 -0.13 -9.50
CA GLY A 34 28.52 -0.16 -10.83
C GLY A 34 27.02 -0.44 -10.83
N ALA A 35 26.37 -0.41 -9.67
CA ALA A 35 24.93 -0.58 -9.58
C ALA A 35 24.19 0.67 -10.07
N ARG A 36 23.08 0.44 -10.81
CA ARG A 36 22.17 1.53 -11.20
C ARG A 36 21.04 1.63 -10.19
N LEU A 37 20.84 2.84 -9.67
CA LEU A 37 19.72 3.12 -8.79
C LEU A 37 18.41 3.20 -9.61
N PRO A 38 17.31 2.64 -9.11
CA PRO A 38 16.00 2.82 -9.75
C PRO A 38 15.55 4.28 -9.64
N HIS A 39 14.81 4.75 -10.65
CA HIS A 39 14.23 6.10 -10.65
C HIS A 39 12.92 6.16 -9.87
N GLY A 40 12.20 5.04 -9.79
CA GLY A 40 10.94 4.98 -9.09
C GLY A 40 10.52 3.59 -8.67
N LEU A 41 9.60 3.57 -7.70
CA LEU A 41 8.97 2.40 -7.11
C LEU A 41 7.45 2.47 -7.26
N LEU A 42 6.86 1.40 -7.77
CA LEU A 42 5.40 1.21 -7.80
C LEU A 42 4.99 0.07 -6.88
N LEU A 43 4.20 0.39 -5.85
CA LEU A 43 3.52 -0.58 -4.99
C LEU A 43 2.09 -0.77 -5.52
N TYR A 44 1.73 -2.00 -5.91
CA TYR A 44 0.41 -2.26 -6.45
C TYR A 44 -0.21 -3.54 -5.89
N GLY A 45 -1.52 -3.69 -6.00
CA GLY A 45 -2.29 -4.83 -5.53
C GLY A 45 -3.64 -4.42 -4.96
N ASP A 46 -4.47 -5.36 -4.61
CA ASP A 46 -5.84 -5.12 -4.18
C ASP A 46 -5.97 -4.11 -3.02
N PRO A 47 -7.13 -3.46 -2.85
CA PRO A 47 -7.40 -2.60 -1.70
C PRO A 47 -7.19 -3.33 -0.38
N GLY A 48 -6.79 -2.61 0.67
CA GLY A 48 -6.65 -3.16 2.01
C GLY A 48 -5.37 -3.96 2.30
N LEU A 49 -4.41 -4.03 1.34
CA LEU A 49 -3.14 -4.75 1.51
C LEU A 49 -2.02 -3.92 2.17
N GLY A 50 -2.29 -2.68 2.59
CA GLY A 50 -1.31 -1.86 3.30
C GLY A 50 -0.34 -1.09 2.40
N LYS A 51 -0.61 -0.91 1.09
CA LYS A 51 0.24 -0.17 0.14
C LYS A 51 0.64 1.22 0.63
N THR A 52 -0.35 2.04 0.98
CA THR A 52 -0.12 3.40 1.50
C THR A 52 0.69 3.39 2.81
N LEU A 53 0.45 2.40 3.69
CA LEU A 53 1.23 2.26 4.92
C LEU A 53 2.70 1.92 4.61
N LEU A 54 2.96 0.98 3.72
CA LEU A 54 4.31 0.62 3.27
C LEU A 54 5.02 1.80 2.61
N ALA A 55 4.30 2.58 1.76
CA ALA A 55 4.85 3.77 1.13
C ALA A 55 5.22 4.84 2.16
N ARG A 56 4.39 5.06 3.17
CA ARG A 56 4.68 6.00 4.27
C ARG A 56 5.85 5.53 5.13
N CYS A 57 5.94 4.24 5.44
CA CYS A 57 7.09 3.67 6.14
C CYS A 57 8.37 3.82 5.32
N PHE A 58 8.31 3.65 4.00
CA PHE A 58 9.44 3.87 3.10
C PHE A 58 9.92 5.33 3.16
N VAL A 59 8.99 6.27 3.06
CA VAL A 59 9.29 7.71 3.17
C VAL A 59 9.94 8.03 4.50
N GLU A 60 9.35 7.58 5.61
CA GLU A 60 9.88 7.79 6.96
C GLU A 60 11.27 7.16 7.13
N GLU A 61 11.45 5.92 6.68
CA GLU A 61 12.73 5.21 6.77
C GLU A 61 13.81 5.84 5.91
N SER A 62 13.46 6.39 4.74
CA SER A 62 14.43 7.06 3.87
C SER A 62 15.04 8.31 4.49
N GLY A 63 14.31 9.01 5.35
CA GLY A 63 14.71 10.29 5.95
C GLY A 63 14.77 11.46 4.95
N LEU A 64 14.32 11.26 3.71
CA LEU A 64 14.37 12.28 2.67
C LEU A 64 13.18 13.22 2.73
N HIS A 65 13.38 14.45 2.27
CA HIS A 65 12.28 15.39 2.10
C HIS A 65 11.24 14.82 1.14
N THR A 66 9.96 14.82 1.55
CA THR A 66 8.91 14.17 0.76
C THR A 66 7.76 15.12 0.47
N ILE A 67 7.28 15.07 -0.76
CA ILE A 67 6.08 15.75 -1.23
C ILE A 67 5.08 14.70 -1.64
N THR A 68 3.87 14.77 -1.06
CA THR A 68 2.79 13.81 -1.35
C THR A 68 1.77 14.44 -2.28
N VAL A 69 1.49 13.76 -3.38
CA VAL A 69 0.39 14.06 -4.31
C VAL A 69 -0.69 13.01 -4.11
N ARG A 70 -1.88 13.48 -3.79
CA ARG A 70 -3.08 12.67 -3.68
C ARG A 70 -4.24 13.46 -4.27
N ARG A 71 -5.16 12.77 -4.94
CA ARG A 71 -6.33 13.43 -5.52
C ARG A 71 -7.27 13.91 -4.42
N ASP A 72 -7.19 15.20 -4.09
CA ASP A 72 -8.05 15.91 -3.13
C ASP A 72 -8.94 16.93 -3.81
N LYS A 73 -8.59 17.32 -5.04
CA LYS A 73 -9.29 18.33 -5.86
C LYS A 73 -9.49 17.78 -7.27
N GLY A 74 -10.26 18.44 -8.08
CA GLY A 74 -10.43 18.13 -9.50
C GLY A 74 -9.93 19.25 -10.40
N GLY A 75 -9.78 18.94 -11.70
CA GLY A 75 -9.49 19.91 -12.75
C GLY A 75 -8.11 20.55 -12.68
N ASP A 76 -7.98 21.74 -13.29
CA ASP A 76 -6.71 22.44 -13.51
C ASP A 76 -5.90 22.68 -12.23
N ALA A 77 -6.56 22.96 -11.12
CA ALA A 77 -5.89 23.18 -9.84
C ALA A 77 -5.15 21.94 -9.32
N PHE A 78 -5.60 20.73 -9.67
CA PHE A 78 -4.90 19.50 -9.35
C PHE A 78 -3.69 19.28 -10.26
N ILE A 79 -3.83 19.59 -11.55
CA ILE A 79 -2.74 19.49 -12.55
C ILE A 79 -1.60 20.44 -12.16
N ASP A 80 -1.93 21.67 -11.80
CA ASP A 80 -0.97 22.65 -11.27
C ASP A 80 -0.28 22.12 -10.01
N GLY A 81 -1.06 21.50 -9.11
CA GLY A 81 -0.54 20.86 -7.90
C GLY A 81 0.47 19.74 -8.18
N ILE A 82 0.21 18.89 -9.18
CA ILE A 82 1.17 17.86 -9.64
C ILE A 82 2.45 18.53 -10.12
N THR A 83 2.35 19.51 -11.02
CA THR A 83 3.49 20.22 -11.59
C THR A 83 4.34 20.90 -10.50
N GLN A 84 3.70 21.59 -9.57
CA GLN A 84 4.36 22.25 -8.45
C GLN A 84 5.04 21.25 -7.50
N ALA A 85 4.44 20.08 -7.28
CA ALA A 85 5.02 19.03 -6.44
C ALA A 85 6.35 18.55 -7.00
N PHE A 86 6.42 18.26 -8.30
CA PHE A 86 7.67 17.85 -8.96
C PHE A 86 8.72 18.97 -8.98
N ALA A 87 8.33 20.20 -9.30
CA ALA A 87 9.20 21.36 -9.27
C ALA A 87 9.79 21.60 -7.86
N SER A 88 8.96 21.52 -6.83
CA SER A 88 9.40 21.66 -5.44
C SER A 88 10.32 20.53 -5.00
N ALA A 89 10.04 19.27 -5.41
CA ALA A 89 10.91 18.14 -5.12
C ALA A 89 12.31 18.33 -5.72
N LYS A 90 12.38 18.81 -6.95
CA LYS A 90 13.63 19.10 -7.65
C LYS A 90 14.49 20.14 -6.93
N THR A 91 13.86 21.19 -6.38
CA THR A 91 14.60 22.23 -5.62
C THR A 91 15.09 21.74 -4.25
N LYS A 92 14.51 20.66 -3.75
CA LYS A 92 14.83 20.07 -2.43
C LYS A 92 15.50 18.71 -2.52
N ALA A 93 16.11 18.42 -3.68
CA ALA A 93 16.84 17.16 -3.87
C ALA A 93 18.06 17.04 -2.91
N PRO A 94 18.36 15.84 -2.38
CA PRO A 94 17.66 14.60 -2.61
C PRO A 94 16.28 14.53 -1.93
N SER A 95 15.26 14.13 -2.67
CA SER A 95 13.86 14.16 -2.20
C SER A 95 13.01 13.03 -2.79
N ILE A 96 11.79 12.88 -2.26
CA ILE A 96 10.80 11.90 -2.73
C ILE A 96 9.52 12.62 -3.17
N VAL A 97 8.95 12.18 -4.29
CA VAL A 97 7.55 12.44 -4.64
C VAL A 97 6.74 11.16 -4.41
N LEU A 98 5.76 11.22 -3.51
CA LEU A 98 4.81 10.13 -3.27
C LEU A 98 3.51 10.40 -4.01
N LEU A 99 3.20 9.58 -5.01
CA LEU A 99 1.92 9.57 -5.75
C LEU A 99 1.00 8.51 -5.12
N ASP A 100 0.15 8.91 -4.18
CA ASP A 100 -0.71 7.97 -3.45
C ASP A 100 -2.04 7.74 -4.20
N ASP A 101 -2.41 6.45 -4.40
CA ASP A 101 -3.57 6.03 -5.21
C ASP A 101 -3.51 6.58 -6.66
N MET A 102 -2.36 6.44 -7.32
CA MET A 102 -2.11 7.03 -8.64
C MET A 102 -3.12 6.57 -9.71
N ASP A 103 -3.64 5.36 -9.62
CA ASP A 103 -4.67 4.84 -10.51
C ASP A 103 -6.02 5.59 -10.44
N LYS A 104 -6.19 6.50 -9.49
CA LYS A 104 -7.36 7.39 -9.42
C LYS A 104 -7.24 8.66 -10.26
N PHE A 105 -6.02 9.00 -10.71
CA PHE A 105 -5.79 10.24 -11.46
C PHE A 105 -4.84 10.10 -12.65
N ALA A 106 -4.06 9.06 -12.74
CA ALA A 106 -3.19 8.76 -13.87
C ALA A 106 -3.58 7.41 -14.50
N ASN A 107 -4.87 7.20 -14.73
CA ASN A 107 -5.40 6.01 -15.38
C ASN A 107 -5.53 6.23 -16.89
N GLU A 108 -5.38 5.15 -17.63
CA GLU A 108 -5.63 5.03 -19.06
C GLU A 108 -6.81 4.07 -19.20
N ASP A 109 -8.00 4.60 -19.46
CA ASP A 109 -9.15 3.82 -19.89
C ASP A 109 -9.61 4.35 -21.24
N ASP A 110 -10.55 3.64 -21.89
CA ASP A 110 -11.06 3.99 -23.24
C ASP A 110 -11.66 5.41 -23.30
N THR A 111 -11.95 6.03 -22.16
CA THR A 111 -12.53 7.36 -22.03
C THR A 111 -11.54 8.44 -21.60
N HIS A 112 -10.32 8.07 -21.14
CA HIS A 112 -9.33 8.98 -20.52
C HIS A 112 -7.92 8.81 -21.06
N CYS A 113 -7.76 8.35 -22.31
CA CYS A 113 -6.45 8.08 -22.93
C CYS A 113 -5.46 9.25 -22.91
N ASP A 114 -5.95 10.49 -22.85
CA ASP A 114 -5.16 11.73 -22.86
C ASP A 114 -5.50 12.62 -21.68
N ALA A 115 -5.85 12.05 -20.52
CA ALA A 115 -6.19 12.84 -19.35
C ALA A 115 -5.04 13.80 -18.99
N PRO A 116 -5.30 15.10 -18.83
CA PRO A 116 -4.27 16.10 -18.53
C PRO A 116 -3.47 15.76 -17.26
N GLU A 117 -4.09 15.14 -16.26
CA GLU A 117 -3.44 14.70 -15.03
C GLU A 117 -2.40 13.61 -15.31
N TYR A 118 -2.70 12.68 -16.20
CA TYR A 118 -1.73 11.65 -16.62
C TYR A 118 -0.52 12.29 -17.32
N ALA A 119 -0.78 13.23 -18.24
CA ALA A 119 0.30 13.94 -18.95
C ALA A 119 1.18 14.72 -17.97
N ALA A 120 0.61 15.37 -16.97
CA ALA A 120 1.34 16.08 -15.92
C ALA A 120 2.20 15.15 -15.08
N VAL A 121 1.67 13.98 -14.66
CA VAL A 121 2.45 12.96 -13.94
C VAL A 121 3.60 12.47 -14.79
N GLN A 122 3.34 12.13 -16.06
CA GLN A 122 4.38 11.63 -16.97
C GLN A 122 5.49 12.65 -17.18
N ALA A 123 5.12 13.90 -17.47
CA ALA A 123 6.08 14.99 -17.64
C ALA A 123 6.90 15.22 -16.36
N GLY A 124 6.25 15.22 -15.20
CA GLY A 124 6.92 15.38 -13.91
C GLY A 124 7.93 14.27 -13.61
N VAL A 125 7.55 13.01 -13.85
CA VAL A 125 8.45 11.86 -13.66
C VAL A 125 9.67 11.94 -14.59
N ASP A 126 9.46 12.35 -15.84
CA ASP A 126 10.56 12.50 -16.80
C ASP A 126 11.49 13.68 -16.45
N ASP A 127 10.93 14.82 -15.98
CA ASP A 127 11.70 16.02 -15.60
C ASP A 127 12.64 15.80 -14.39
N VAL A 128 12.25 14.91 -13.47
CA VAL A 128 13.03 14.67 -12.25
C VAL A 128 14.01 13.50 -12.33
N LYS A 129 14.05 12.80 -13.44
CA LYS A 129 14.77 11.54 -13.62
C LYS A 129 16.26 11.60 -13.20
N ASP A 130 16.95 12.71 -13.52
CA ASP A 130 18.36 12.90 -13.20
C ASP A 130 18.58 13.99 -12.13
N ALA A 131 17.52 14.42 -11.47
CA ALA A 131 17.52 15.54 -10.52
C ALA A 131 17.70 15.12 -9.06
N GLY A 132 18.01 13.85 -8.78
CA GLY A 132 18.12 13.35 -7.40
C GLY A 132 16.76 13.21 -6.70
N VAL A 133 15.68 13.10 -7.45
CA VAL A 133 14.33 12.89 -6.95
C VAL A 133 13.92 11.43 -7.20
N PHE A 134 13.47 10.75 -6.16
CA PHE A 134 12.91 9.39 -6.26
C PHE A 134 11.37 9.45 -6.26
N VAL A 135 10.74 8.75 -7.19
CA VAL A 135 9.28 8.74 -7.29
C VAL A 135 8.74 7.41 -6.77
N ILE A 136 7.92 7.46 -5.72
CA ILE A 136 7.18 6.29 -5.22
C ILE A 136 5.70 6.46 -5.52
N SER A 137 5.04 5.39 -5.95
CA SER A 137 3.62 5.40 -6.22
C SER A 137 2.91 4.20 -5.64
N THR A 138 1.63 4.37 -5.28
CA THR A 138 0.71 3.30 -4.95
C THR A 138 -0.41 3.22 -5.98
N ALA A 139 -0.89 2.00 -6.28
CA ALA A 139 -2.02 1.77 -7.17
C ALA A 139 -2.78 0.49 -6.76
N ASN A 140 -4.10 0.48 -6.94
CA ASN A 140 -4.89 -0.72 -6.69
C ASN A 140 -4.81 -1.68 -7.88
N ASP A 141 -4.82 -1.17 -9.09
CA ASP A 141 -4.71 -1.98 -10.30
C ASP A 141 -3.63 -1.42 -11.24
N ILE A 142 -2.52 -2.16 -11.37
CA ILE A 142 -1.43 -1.79 -12.28
C ILE A 142 -1.87 -1.74 -13.75
N ARG A 143 -2.93 -2.45 -14.13
CA ARG A 143 -3.42 -2.51 -15.52
C ARG A 143 -4.06 -1.19 -15.94
N LYS A 144 -4.63 -0.45 -15.00
CA LYS A 144 -5.19 0.89 -15.22
C LYS A 144 -4.14 1.97 -15.48
N LEU A 145 -2.89 1.69 -15.12
CA LEU A 145 -1.81 2.64 -15.34
C LEU A 145 -1.28 2.53 -16.77
N PRO A 146 -1.04 3.66 -17.45
CA PRO A 146 -0.46 3.68 -18.79
C PRO A 146 0.82 2.87 -18.90
N SER A 147 0.96 2.16 -20.01
CA SER A 147 2.15 1.33 -20.27
C SER A 147 3.44 2.16 -20.26
N SER A 148 3.35 3.43 -20.65
CA SER A 148 4.45 4.39 -20.66
C SER A 148 5.00 4.68 -19.27
N LEU A 149 4.16 4.76 -18.22
CA LEU A 149 4.61 4.92 -16.84
C LEU A 149 5.26 3.64 -16.29
N ARG A 150 4.81 2.47 -16.76
CA ARG A 150 5.29 1.16 -16.29
C ARG A 150 6.61 0.72 -16.93
N ARG A 151 7.19 1.50 -17.87
CA ARG A 151 8.45 1.17 -18.56
C ARG A 151 9.67 1.48 -17.68
N SER A 152 10.79 0.84 -18.03
CA SER A 152 12.11 1.15 -17.44
C SER A 152 12.47 2.62 -17.63
N GLY A 153 13.11 3.21 -16.63
CA GLY A 153 13.46 4.62 -16.58
C GLY A 153 12.39 5.52 -15.98
N ARG A 154 11.28 4.94 -15.44
CA ARG A 154 10.24 5.63 -14.67
C ARG A 154 9.97 4.85 -13.38
N PHE A 155 9.07 3.87 -13.41
CA PHE A 155 8.88 2.94 -12.29
C PHE A 155 9.64 1.64 -12.56
N ASP A 156 10.96 1.68 -12.33
CA ASP A 156 11.86 0.53 -12.58
C ASP A 156 11.58 -0.63 -11.62
N ARG A 157 11.26 -0.31 -10.38
CA ARG A 157 10.88 -1.30 -9.37
C ARG A 157 9.37 -1.37 -9.23
N LYS A 158 8.84 -2.59 -9.31
CA LYS A 158 7.41 -2.86 -9.16
C LYS A 158 7.25 -3.98 -8.16
N ILE A 159 6.56 -3.69 -7.06
CA ILE A 159 6.28 -4.65 -6.00
C ILE A 159 4.78 -4.87 -5.94
N GLY A 160 4.36 -6.07 -6.35
CA GLY A 160 2.96 -6.49 -6.26
C GLY A 160 2.68 -7.07 -4.88
N LEU A 161 1.81 -6.43 -4.12
CA LEU A 161 1.30 -6.95 -2.87
C LEU A 161 0.17 -7.94 -3.13
N ARG A 162 0.16 -9.01 -2.37
CA ARG A 162 -0.89 -10.04 -2.39
C ARG A 162 -1.50 -10.15 -1.01
N ALA A 163 -2.62 -10.84 -0.92
CA ALA A 163 -3.18 -11.19 0.37
C ALA A 163 -2.12 -11.85 1.28
N PRO A 164 -2.18 -11.61 2.60
CA PRO A 164 -1.25 -12.19 3.54
C PRO A 164 -1.10 -13.69 3.37
N THR A 165 0.13 -14.20 3.45
CA THR A 165 0.35 -15.64 3.56
C THR A 165 -0.21 -16.15 4.88
N ALA A 166 -0.33 -17.47 5.06
CA ALA A 166 -0.81 -18.03 6.33
C ALA A 166 0.03 -17.54 7.53
N SER A 167 1.35 -17.45 7.38
CA SER A 167 2.24 -16.91 8.41
C SER A 167 2.04 -15.42 8.65
N ASP A 168 1.85 -14.62 7.58
CA ASP A 168 1.57 -13.20 7.73
C ASP A 168 0.20 -12.97 8.36
N ALA A 169 -0.83 -13.76 7.98
CA ALA A 169 -2.16 -13.68 8.56
C ALA A 169 -2.16 -14.00 10.06
N GLU A 170 -1.44 -15.05 10.46
CA GLU A 170 -1.28 -15.39 11.87
C GLU A 170 -0.62 -14.26 12.67
N GLU A 171 0.45 -13.64 12.14
CA GLU A 171 1.10 -12.50 12.78
C GLU A 171 0.16 -11.30 12.90
N ILE A 172 -0.63 -11.01 11.85
CA ILE A 172 -1.62 -9.91 11.83
C ILE A 172 -2.75 -10.17 12.82
N ILE A 173 -3.33 -11.37 12.81
CA ILE A 173 -4.39 -11.77 13.74
C ILE A 173 -3.90 -11.66 15.18
N THR A 174 -2.72 -12.22 15.46
CA THR A 174 -2.09 -12.15 16.79
C THR A 174 -1.89 -10.71 17.23
N HIS A 175 -1.43 -9.84 16.32
CA HIS A 175 -1.24 -8.42 16.63
C HIS A 175 -2.54 -7.73 17.05
N TYR A 176 -3.61 -7.90 16.29
CA TYR A 176 -4.89 -7.27 16.60
C TYR A 176 -5.60 -7.87 17.82
N LEU A 177 -5.36 -9.15 18.13
CA LEU A 177 -5.92 -9.79 19.32
C LEU A 177 -5.23 -9.37 20.61
N LYS A 178 -3.98 -8.91 20.60
CA LYS A 178 -3.24 -8.47 21.79
C LYS A 178 -3.96 -7.41 22.61
N THR A 179 -4.77 -6.58 22.00
CA THR A 179 -5.52 -5.50 22.67
C THR A 179 -6.95 -5.91 23.05
N LYS A 180 -7.35 -7.14 22.76
CA LYS A 180 -8.71 -7.66 22.96
C LYS A 180 -8.73 -8.69 24.09
N ARG A 181 -9.85 -8.82 24.75
CA ARG A 181 -10.09 -9.90 25.70
C ARG A 181 -10.53 -11.15 24.94
N VAL A 182 -9.65 -12.12 24.83
CA VAL A 182 -9.86 -13.36 24.08
C VAL A 182 -9.89 -14.52 25.06
N SER A 183 -10.83 -15.43 24.88
CA SER A 183 -10.94 -16.67 25.68
C SER A 183 -9.88 -17.69 25.25
N ASP A 184 -9.47 -18.56 26.16
CA ASP A 184 -8.57 -19.68 25.86
C ASP A 184 -9.19 -20.71 24.87
N SER A 185 -10.49 -20.62 24.60
CA SER A 185 -11.17 -21.45 23.60
C SER A 185 -10.84 -21.09 22.16
N VAL A 186 -10.21 -19.93 21.89
CA VAL A 186 -9.87 -19.49 20.54
C VAL A 186 -8.63 -20.24 20.06
N ASN A 187 -8.82 -21.13 19.09
CA ASN A 187 -7.75 -21.83 18.42
C ASN A 187 -7.19 -20.97 17.28
N MET A 188 -5.94 -20.54 17.40
CA MET A 188 -5.28 -19.65 16.42
C MET A 188 -5.08 -20.30 15.05
N GLU A 189 -4.81 -21.60 15.00
CA GLU A 189 -4.65 -22.33 13.74
C GLU A 189 -5.95 -22.37 12.95
N ASP A 190 -7.07 -22.73 13.62
CA ASP A 190 -8.38 -22.75 13.01
C ASP A 190 -8.83 -21.35 12.57
N LEU A 191 -8.63 -20.35 13.43
CA LEU A 191 -8.93 -18.96 13.10
C LEU A 191 -8.15 -18.47 11.88
N THR A 192 -6.85 -18.70 11.84
CA THR A 192 -5.99 -18.33 10.70
C THR A 192 -6.46 -19.02 9.42
N ARG A 193 -6.81 -20.31 9.50
CA ARG A 193 -7.33 -21.07 8.36
C ARG A 193 -8.66 -20.51 7.85
N MET A 194 -9.56 -20.14 8.74
CA MET A 194 -10.86 -19.57 8.39
C MET A 194 -10.77 -18.16 7.80
N MET A 195 -9.79 -17.37 8.25
CA MET A 195 -9.55 -16.00 7.81
C MET A 195 -8.56 -15.92 6.65
N ARG A 196 -8.18 -17.03 6.06
CA ARG A 196 -7.33 -17.12 4.88
C ARG A 196 -7.95 -16.33 3.72
N ASP A 197 -7.11 -15.76 2.88
CA ASP A 197 -7.50 -14.97 1.69
C ASP A 197 -8.18 -13.62 2.00
N ASN A 198 -8.22 -13.19 3.27
CA ASN A 198 -8.61 -11.83 3.61
C ASN A 198 -7.44 -10.85 3.44
N SER A 199 -7.75 -9.64 3.02
CA SER A 199 -6.79 -8.52 3.08
C SER A 199 -6.49 -8.13 4.53
N CYS A 200 -5.41 -7.39 4.76
CA CYS A 200 -5.06 -6.91 6.11
C CYS A 200 -6.19 -6.08 6.74
N ALA A 201 -6.87 -5.25 5.93
CA ALA A 201 -7.99 -4.44 6.40
C ALA A 201 -9.22 -5.29 6.76
N GLU A 202 -9.49 -6.36 6.00
CA GLU A 202 -10.59 -7.29 6.34
C GLU A 202 -10.29 -8.07 7.61
N LEU A 203 -9.05 -8.54 7.81
CA LEU A 203 -8.63 -9.19 9.05
C LEU A 203 -8.88 -8.27 10.26
N GLU A 204 -8.45 -7.02 10.18
CA GLU A 204 -8.69 -6.03 11.24
C GLU A 204 -10.18 -5.81 11.50
N THR A 205 -10.96 -5.62 10.43
CA THR A 205 -12.40 -5.36 10.52
C THR A 205 -13.14 -6.52 11.17
N ILE A 206 -12.87 -7.76 10.76
CA ILE A 206 -13.51 -8.97 11.32
C ILE A 206 -13.20 -9.10 12.81
N LEU A 207 -11.94 -8.96 13.19
CA LEU A 207 -11.52 -9.07 14.59
C LEU A 207 -12.09 -7.94 15.46
N ASN A 208 -12.24 -6.75 14.90
CA ASN A 208 -12.88 -5.64 15.60
C ASN A 208 -14.39 -5.85 15.76
N GLU A 209 -15.05 -6.34 14.73
CA GLU A 209 -16.49 -6.65 14.78
C GLU A 209 -16.81 -7.73 15.83
N ALA A 210 -15.97 -8.77 15.93
CA ALA A 210 -16.12 -9.77 16.99
C ALA A 210 -16.05 -9.12 18.38
N ALA A 211 -15.10 -8.22 18.61
CA ALA A 211 -14.97 -7.50 19.88
C ALA A 211 -16.20 -6.62 20.17
N VAL A 212 -16.73 -5.92 19.15
CA VAL A 212 -17.92 -5.06 19.30
C VAL A 212 -19.15 -5.89 19.68
N ARG A 213 -19.37 -7.04 19.02
CA ARG A 213 -20.53 -7.92 19.33
C ARG A 213 -20.47 -8.50 20.73
N VAL A 214 -19.29 -8.98 21.14
CA VAL A 214 -19.07 -9.51 22.49
C VAL A 214 -19.32 -8.44 23.55
N ALA A 215 -18.83 -7.22 23.32
CA ALA A 215 -19.08 -6.09 24.22
C ALA A 215 -20.56 -5.71 24.28
N PHE A 216 -21.24 -5.69 23.14
CA PHE A 216 -22.70 -5.44 23.09
C PHE A 216 -23.51 -6.51 23.82
N ALA A 217 -23.13 -7.79 23.67
CA ALA A 217 -23.74 -8.93 24.38
C ALA A 217 -23.32 -9.02 25.87
N ARG A 218 -22.47 -8.11 26.34
CA ARG A 218 -21.95 -8.07 27.73
C ARG A 218 -21.23 -9.36 28.16
N LYS A 219 -20.64 -10.07 27.23
CA LYS A 219 -19.76 -11.21 27.51
C LYS A 219 -18.42 -10.72 28.05
N THR A 220 -17.69 -11.59 28.74
CA THR A 220 -16.38 -11.27 29.37
C THR A 220 -15.20 -11.35 28.42
N GLY A 221 -15.34 -12.06 27.30
CA GLY A 221 -14.29 -12.24 26.31
C GLY A 221 -14.84 -12.84 25.02
N ILE A 222 -14.05 -12.74 23.96
CA ILE A 222 -14.35 -13.30 22.63
C ILE A 222 -14.02 -14.78 22.65
N ASP A 223 -14.97 -15.63 22.32
CA ASP A 223 -14.77 -17.08 22.17
C ASP A 223 -14.70 -17.48 20.67
N MET A 224 -14.46 -18.77 20.43
CA MET A 224 -14.34 -19.27 19.06
C MET A 224 -15.66 -19.19 18.28
N GLU A 225 -16.81 -19.34 18.95
CA GLU A 225 -18.13 -19.24 18.33
C GLU A 225 -18.41 -17.81 17.85
N ASP A 226 -18.03 -16.80 18.64
CA ASP A 226 -18.12 -15.40 18.24
C ASP A 226 -17.28 -15.12 16.99
N MET A 227 -16.05 -15.67 16.91
CA MET A 227 -15.18 -15.53 15.73
C MET A 227 -15.77 -16.19 14.50
N VAL A 228 -16.25 -17.42 14.63
CA VAL A 228 -16.90 -18.18 13.54
C VAL A 228 -18.07 -17.41 12.97
N SER A 229 -18.94 -16.89 13.83
CA SER A 229 -20.12 -16.12 13.42
C SER A 229 -19.75 -14.92 12.54
N VAL A 230 -18.78 -14.10 12.97
CA VAL A 230 -18.37 -12.90 12.23
C VAL A 230 -17.68 -13.26 10.92
N VAL A 231 -16.80 -14.27 10.91
CA VAL A 231 -16.09 -14.73 9.70
C VAL A 231 -17.08 -15.23 8.65
N LEU A 232 -18.08 -16.02 9.04
CA LEU A 232 -19.10 -16.54 8.12
C LEU A 232 -19.94 -15.40 7.52
N GLU A 233 -20.35 -14.43 8.33
CA GLU A 233 -21.07 -13.27 7.80
C GLU A 233 -20.22 -12.43 6.84
N ALA A 234 -18.96 -12.19 7.15
CA ALA A 234 -18.05 -11.48 6.26
C ALA A 234 -17.87 -12.21 4.91
N ALA A 235 -17.83 -13.55 4.94
CA ALA A 235 -17.77 -14.38 3.73
C ALA A 235 -19.05 -14.26 2.89
N ILE A 236 -20.23 -14.25 3.53
CA ILE A 236 -21.52 -14.06 2.86
C ILE A 236 -21.60 -12.68 2.19
N TRP A 237 -21.16 -11.64 2.87
CA TRP A 237 -21.15 -10.28 2.31
C TRP A 237 -20.22 -10.17 1.10
N ARG A 238 -19.07 -10.84 1.13
CA ARG A 238 -18.15 -10.90 -0.02
C ARG A 238 -18.80 -11.53 -1.26
N THR A 239 -19.45 -12.66 -1.10
CA THR A 239 -20.15 -13.35 -2.20
C THR A 239 -21.29 -12.52 -2.78
N ARG A 240 -22.07 -11.83 -1.95
CA ARG A 240 -23.14 -10.92 -2.39
C ARG A 240 -22.63 -9.67 -3.07
N GLY A 241 -21.53 -9.08 -2.61
CA GLY A 241 -20.89 -7.92 -3.23
C GLY A 241 -20.28 -8.23 -4.62
N TYR A 242 -19.85 -9.46 -4.86
CA TYR A 242 -19.46 -9.93 -6.20
C TYR A 242 -20.68 -10.07 -7.13
N ALA A 243 -21.80 -10.60 -6.65
CA ALA A 243 -23.00 -10.76 -7.44
C ALA A 243 -23.61 -9.42 -7.89
N SER A 244 -23.48 -8.35 -7.11
CA SER A 244 -23.97 -7.01 -7.48
C SER A 244 -23.10 -6.25 -8.49
N ARG A 245 -21.91 -6.74 -8.82
CA ARG A 245 -21.02 -6.15 -9.84
C ARG A 245 -21.14 -6.79 -11.22
N PHE A 246 -21.86 -7.90 -11.33
CA PHE A 246 -22.06 -8.67 -12.57
C PHE A 246 -23.54 -8.89 -12.91
N GLY A 247 -24.46 -8.18 -12.26
CA GLY A 247 -25.89 -8.16 -12.57
C GLY A 247 -26.34 -6.89 -13.27
#